data_72c1eaa91b49f8f18a9e47b869381dec
#
_entry.id   72c1eaa91b49f8f18a9e47b869381dec
#
_cell.length_a   1.000
_cell.length_b   1.000
_cell.length_c   1.000
_cell.angle_alpha   90.00
_cell.angle_beta   90.00
_cell.angle_gamma   90.00
#
_symmetry.space_group_name_H-M   'P 1'
#
loop_
_entity.id
_entity.type
_entity.pdbx_description
1 polymer ?
#
loop_
_entity_poly.entity_id
_entity_poly.type
_entity_poly.pdbx_seq_one_letter_code
_entity_poly.pdbx_strand_id
1 'polypeptide(L)'
;MTSKRRNLRFHSLTAALCTLTLLSAVPAQAATADRFPILQAISKDQVKADYYVSSKLENISWGYLPNRDSKPILSIASGSTITFDTLSHEGILEDQGRDPEKYFASFGVNPDQVLDDAKAIASSELQHDFDKDGPHVVTGPIEIQSAEPGDVLKVEVLSLTPRVPYGVISNRHYKGALPGEYPENDGRKDGANAANPALYQNISKFTPVEEINGKLYGVLPIEKGGEVRFPLKPFMGLMGVAPDTSEKVSSIPPIEIGGNIDINELGVGSTLYLPIQVKGGLFYTGDPHFAQGDGEVALTAMEASLRGTFRLTVLKAGDPSLPRAELKQPFAETEDYWIPVGLDPDLDEAMKEAVREALGFLNEKLGMDRATAYAYMSAATDYEVSQVVDRTKGIHALIDKRHFINNLKLSVDINDSTLASSIIQDEFYVPLRVLAESLGYDVKWDPKLHAAVAVAHGKTVTVPIGQAIYEIDGKAVYNSDSAIKKDGVTMIPIKTIPVLFEAHVNWTTSGNVLKATITPSLD
;
A
#
# COMPACT_ATOMS: atom_id res chain seq x y z
N MET A 1 -48.75 62.52 26.60
CA MET A 1 -50.15 62.08 26.99
C MET A 1 -50.08 60.66 27.46
N THR A 2 -50.37 60.52 28.77
CA THR A 2 -50.96 59.41 29.53
C THR A 2 -50.28 58.03 29.42
N SER A 3 -49.46 57.59 30.37
CA SER A 3 -49.79 57.10 31.71
C SER A 3 -50.68 55.85 31.74
N LYS A 4 -50.10 54.72 32.17
CA LYS A 4 -50.63 53.96 33.32
C LYS A 4 -49.66 52.88 33.81
N ARG A 5 -49.34 53.05 35.09
CA ARG A 5 -48.72 52.04 35.97
C ARG A 5 -49.71 50.90 36.29
N ARG A 6 -49.18 49.70 36.61
CA ARG A 6 -49.65 48.85 37.76
C ARG A 6 -48.72 47.67 37.95
N ASN A 7 -47.98 47.69 39.02
CA ASN A 7 -48.00 46.93 40.28
C ASN A 7 -47.59 45.45 40.23
N LEU A 8 -46.49 45.29 40.93
CA LEU A 8 -45.96 44.16 41.72
C LEU A 8 -46.93 43.04 42.14
N ARG A 9 -46.45 41.83 42.07
CA ARG A 9 -46.59 40.83 43.14
C ARG A 9 -45.33 39.97 43.23
N PHE A 10 -44.75 39.95 44.43
CA PHE A 10 -43.74 39.01 44.93
C PHE A 10 -44.34 37.60 45.05
N HIS A 11 -43.61 36.57 44.67
CA HIS A 11 -43.72 35.24 45.27
C HIS A 11 -42.34 34.56 45.30
N SER A 12 -42.01 34.17 46.45
CA SER A 12 -40.99 33.38 47.12
C SER A 12 -40.10 32.44 46.31
N LEU A 13 -38.83 32.49 46.72
CA LEU A 13 -37.75 31.52 46.49
C LEU A 13 -38.16 30.08 46.75
N THR A 14 -37.72 29.19 45.83
CA THR A 14 -37.35 27.82 46.19
C THR A 14 -36.02 27.52 45.52
N ALA A 15 -34.99 27.35 46.32
CA ALA A 15 -33.66 26.97 45.90
C ALA A 15 -33.68 25.45 45.54
N ALA A 16 -33.47 25.13 44.27
CA ALA A 16 -33.16 23.79 43.84
C ALA A 16 -31.63 23.61 43.70
N LEU A 17 -31.08 22.80 44.58
CA LEU A 17 -29.68 22.37 44.57
C LEU A 17 -29.48 21.44 43.39
N CYS A 18 -28.86 21.94 42.29
CA CYS A 18 -28.35 21.10 41.21
C CYS A 18 -27.01 20.55 41.65
N THR A 19 -26.97 19.29 42.04
CA THR A 19 -25.75 18.49 42.12
C THR A 19 -25.20 18.28 40.71
N LEU A 20 -24.11 19.00 40.37
CA LEU A 20 -23.29 18.68 39.20
C LEU A 20 -22.58 17.33 39.44
N THR A 21 -23.06 16.27 38.82
CA THR A 21 -22.29 15.07 38.64
C THR A 21 -21.26 15.37 37.52
N LEU A 22 -20.01 15.53 37.90
CA LEU A 22 -18.87 15.44 36.98
C LEU A 22 -18.85 14.01 36.42
N LEU A 23 -19.38 13.81 35.20
CA LEU A 23 -19.02 12.67 34.39
C LEU A 23 -17.59 12.90 33.95
N SER A 24 -16.65 12.21 34.59
CA SER A 24 -15.30 12.02 34.06
C SER A 24 -15.44 11.31 32.71
N ALA A 25 -15.12 12.03 31.64
CA ALA A 25 -14.92 11.41 30.31
C ALA A 25 -13.74 10.42 30.45
N VAL A 26 -14.04 9.14 30.47
CA VAL A 26 -13.06 8.07 30.29
C VAL A 26 -12.56 8.25 28.85
N PRO A 27 -11.25 8.40 28.61
CA PRO A 27 -10.75 8.50 27.25
C PRO A 27 -11.12 7.23 26.49
N ALA A 28 -11.65 7.39 25.27
CA ALA A 28 -12.08 6.31 24.37
C ALA A 28 -10.94 5.34 23.95
N GLN A 29 -9.74 5.55 24.47
CA GLN A 29 -8.53 4.81 24.16
C GLN A 29 -8.48 3.37 24.68
N ALA A 30 -9.30 2.99 25.65
CA ALA A 30 -9.28 1.64 26.23
C ALA A 30 -9.99 0.56 25.38
N ALA A 31 -10.77 0.96 24.35
CA ALA A 31 -11.55 0.02 23.55
C ALA A 31 -10.87 -0.46 22.26
N THR A 32 -9.78 0.20 21.81
CA THR A 32 -9.06 -0.14 20.57
C THR A 32 -7.91 -1.13 20.79
N ALA A 33 -7.38 -1.24 22.00
CA ALA A 33 -6.21 -2.09 22.31
C ALA A 33 -6.50 -3.61 22.11
N ASP A 34 -7.73 -4.05 22.28
CA ASP A 34 -8.11 -5.48 22.11
C ASP A 34 -8.36 -5.89 20.64
N ARG A 35 -8.45 -4.95 19.69
CA ARG A 35 -8.79 -5.22 18.29
C ARG A 35 -7.58 -5.25 17.35
N PHE A 36 -6.46 -4.66 17.75
CA PHE A 36 -5.24 -4.60 16.96
C PHE A 36 -4.07 -5.18 17.74
N PRO A 37 -3.72 -6.46 17.53
CA PRO A 37 -2.54 -7.04 18.15
C PRO A 37 -1.27 -6.38 17.62
N ILE A 38 -0.33 -6.08 18.52
CA ILE A 38 1.01 -5.67 18.11
C ILE A 38 1.72 -6.88 17.50
N LEU A 39 2.13 -6.76 16.24
CA LEU A 39 2.81 -7.84 15.54
C LEU A 39 4.33 -7.73 15.74
N GLN A 40 4.81 -8.27 16.86
CA GLN A 40 6.24 -8.45 17.12
C GLN A 40 6.86 -9.44 16.12
N ALA A 41 8.19 -9.45 16.00
CA ALA A 41 8.89 -10.45 15.21
C ALA A 41 8.54 -11.86 15.69
N ILE A 42 8.37 -12.79 14.74
CA ILE A 42 7.93 -14.17 14.98
C ILE A 42 8.93 -15.17 14.42
N SER A 43 8.69 -16.45 14.60
CA SER A 43 9.46 -17.51 13.95
C SER A 43 8.89 -17.87 12.58
N LYS A 44 9.72 -18.47 11.71
CA LYS A 44 9.35 -18.83 10.33
C LYS A 44 8.13 -19.76 10.24
N ASP A 45 7.99 -20.68 11.19
CA ASP A 45 6.89 -21.63 11.27
C ASP A 45 5.53 -21.00 11.55
N GLN A 46 5.50 -19.73 11.92
CA GLN A 46 4.27 -18.95 12.14
C GLN A 46 3.79 -18.18 10.91
N VAL A 47 4.53 -18.24 9.78
CA VAL A 47 4.13 -17.62 8.51
C VAL A 47 3.84 -18.68 7.47
N LYS A 48 2.83 -18.41 6.61
CA LYS A 48 2.46 -19.30 5.50
C LYS A 48 3.45 -19.24 4.32
N ALA A 49 4.16 -18.13 4.12
CA ALA A 49 5.13 -17.96 3.04
C ALA A 49 6.30 -18.95 3.15
N ASP A 50 7.02 -19.21 2.07
CA ASP A 50 8.18 -20.12 2.04
C ASP A 50 9.33 -19.62 2.92
N TYR A 51 9.48 -18.28 3.03
CA TYR A 51 10.54 -17.63 3.81
C TYR A 51 9.98 -16.50 4.68
N TYR A 52 10.74 -16.15 5.72
CA TYR A 52 10.45 -15.03 6.60
C TYR A 52 11.74 -14.31 7.01
N VAL A 53 11.70 -12.98 6.95
CA VAL A 53 12.80 -12.09 7.39
C VAL A 53 12.22 -11.02 8.32
N SER A 54 12.73 -10.99 9.54
CA SER A 54 12.41 -9.94 10.51
C SER A 54 13.33 -8.74 10.35
N SER A 55 12.91 -7.56 10.82
CA SER A 55 13.70 -6.32 10.86
C SER A 55 14.73 -6.28 12.01
N LYS A 56 15.44 -7.41 12.26
CA LYS A 56 16.55 -7.46 13.20
C LYS A 56 17.78 -6.76 12.66
N LEU A 57 18.67 -6.33 13.55
CA LEU A 57 19.87 -5.58 13.20
C LEU A 57 20.73 -6.22 12.10
N GLU A 58 20.84 -7.56 12.11
CA GLU A 58 21.60 -8.30 11.10
C GLU A 58 20.92 -8.36 9.72
N ASN A 59 19.65 -8.01 9.63
CA ASN A 59 18.84 -8.10 8.43
C ASN A 59 18.53 -6.74 7.81
N ILE A 60 19.08 -5.66 8.34
CA ILE A 60 18.74 -4.32 7.90
C ILE A 60 19.98 -3.49 7.54
N SER A 61 19.76 -2.49 6.70
CA SER A 61 20.62 -1.31 6.62
C SER A 61 19.79 -0.08 7.01
N TRP A 62 20.43 0.92 7.64
CA TRP A 62 19.76 2.14 8.03
C TRP A 62 20.31 3.32 7.24
N GLY A 63 19.44 3.93 6.44
CA GLY A 63 19.76 5.10 5.61
C GLY A 63 20.34 4.80 4.23
N TYR A 64 20.64 3.54 3.90
CA TYR A 64 21.29 3.14 2.66
C TYR A 64 20.64 1.93 2.03
N LEU A 65 20.62 1.92 0.69
CA LEU A 65 20.20 0.77 -0.10
C LEU A 65 21.33 -0.27 -0.20
N PRO A 66 21.02 -1.56 -0.27
CA PRO A 66 21.98 -2.58 -0.70
C PRO A 66 22.56 -2.25 -2.10
N ASN A 67 23.82 -2.59 -2.32
CA ASN A 67 24.54 -2.45 -3.57
C ASN A 67 25.13 -3.79 -4.02
N ARG A 68 25.89 -3.82 -5.14
CA ARG A 68 26.44 -5.07 -5.70
C ARG A 68 27.37 -5.85 -4.76
N ASP A 69 27.96 -5.19 -3.77
CA ASP A 69 28.88 -5.81 -2.80
C ASP A 69 28.17 -6.28 -1.53
N SER A 70 26.87 -6.02 -1.42
CA SER A 70 26.05 -6.42 -0.27
C SER A 70 25.88 -7.93 -0.20
N LYS A 71 26.07 -8.49 0.97
CA LYS A 71 25.87 -9.92 1.20
C LYS A 71 24.39 -10.22 1.40
N PRO A 72 23.81 -11.17 0.66
CA PRO A 72 22.42 -11.55 0.86
C PRO A 72 22.21 -12.24 2.21
N ILE A 73 21.08 -11.93 2.84
CA ILE A 73 20.61 -12.59 4.07
C ILE A 73 20.16 -14.01 3.76
N LEU A 74 19.47 -14.18 2.64
CA LEU A 74 18.93 -15.44 2.13
C LEU A 74 19.15 -15.53 0.62
N SER A 75 19.22 -16.76 0.11
CA SER A 75 19.16 -17.10 -1.31
C SER A 75 17.92 -17.96 -1.54
N ILE A 76 16.98 -17.48 -2.36
CA ILE A 76 15.69 -18.11 -2.60
C ILE A 76 15.49 -18.48 -4.07
N ALA A 77 14.67 -19.48 -4.34
CA ALA A 77 14.31 -19.82 -5.72
C ALA A 77 13.37 -18.76 -6.32
N SER A 78 13.47 -18.53 -7.64
CA SER A 78 12.50 -17.71 -8.38
C SER A 78 11.10 -18.30 -8.24
N GLY A 79 10.09 -17.43 -8.00
CA GLY A 79 8.70 -17.80 -7.76
C GLY A 79 8.36 -18.06 -6.28
N SER A 80 9.34 -18.06 -5.38
CA SER A 80 9.13 -18.23 -3.94
C SER A 80 8.36 -17.07 -3.33
N THR A 81 7.64 -17.37 -2.25
CA THR A 81 6.98 -16.40 -1.39
C THR A 81 7.84 -16.07 -0.17
N ILE A 82 7.89 -14.79 0.20
CA ILE A 82 8.66 -14.30 1.34
C ILE A 82 7.88 -13.27 2.12
N THR A 83 7.88 -13.39 3.45
CA THR A 83 7.29 -12.40 4.35
C THR A 83 8.41 -11.59 5.00
N PHE A 84 8.28 -10.28 4.96
CA PHE A 84 9.15 -9.33 5.67
C PHE A 84 8.39 -8.65 6.81
N ASP A 85 9.03 -8.50 7.94
CA ASP A 85 8.72 -7.42 8.86
C ASP A 85 9.50 -6.19 8.43
N THR A 86 8.82 -5.07 8.25
CA THR A 86 9.43 -3.77 7.99
C THR A 86 9.17 -2.83 9.15
N LEU A 87 10.04 -1.85 9.31
CA LEU A 87 9.97 -0.88 10.40
C LEU A 87 9.91 0.54 9.86
N SER A 88 8.95 1.32 10.35
CA SER A 88 8.94 2.76 10.17
C SER A 88 10.10 3.41 10.91
N HIS A 89 10.67 4.44 10.31
CA HIS A 89 11.74 5.24 10.92
C HIS A 89 11.24 6.21 12.00
N GLU A 90 9.93 6.41 12.13
CA GLU A 90 9.36 7.32 13.12
C GLU A 90 9.49 6.75 14.55
N GLY A 91 9.96 7.60 15.44
CA GLY A 91 10.27 7.24 16.84
C GLY A 91 11.73 6.83 17.09
N ILE A 92 12.50 6.49 16.04
CA ILE A 92 13.90 6.06 16.18
C ILE A 92 14.94 7.11 15.75
N LEU A 93 14.50 8.23 15.13
CA LEU A 93 15.40 9.30 14.68
C LEU A 93 15.78 10.25 15.81
N GLU A 94 16.86 11.01 15.62
CA GLU A 94 17.41 11.96 16.60
C GLU A 94 16.44 13.10 16.92
N ASP A 95 15.68 13.59 15.94
CA ASP A 95 14.69 14.65 16.12
C ASP A 95 13.45 14.22 16.93
N GLN A 96 13.35 12.93 17.22
CA GLN A 96 12.33 12.30 18.06
C GLN A 96 12.94 11.66 19.33
N GLY A 97 14.23 11.88 19.56
CA GLY A 97 14.95 11.48 20.77
C GLY A 97 15.64 10.11 20.67
N ARG A 98 15.57 9.39 19.53
CA ARG A 98 16.14 8.05 19.34
C ARG A 98 15.77 7.07 20.47
N ASP A 99 14.55 7.23 20.98
CA ASP A 99 13.97 6.42 22.06
C ASP A 99 12.48 6.21 21.77
N PRO A 100 12.11 5.17 21.03
CA PRO A 100 10.74 4.94 20.60
C PRO A 100 9.76 4.71 21.76
N GLU A 101 10.22 4.12 22.89
CA GLU A 101 9.35 3.97 24.05
C GLU A 101 8.96 5.33 24.64
N LYS A 102 9.94 6.21 24.84
CA LYS A 102 9.71 7.56 25.37
C LYS A 102 8.93 8.41 24.37
N TYR A 103 9.25 8.32 23.09
CA TYR A 103 8.57 9.07 22.04
C TYR A 103 7.07 8.72 21.98
N PHE A 104 6.75 7.45 21.83
CA PHE A 104 5.36 6.99 21.73
C PHE A 104 4.60 7.08 23.06
N ALA A 105 5.28 6.97 24.22
CA ALA A 105 4.65 7.21 25.52
C ALA A 105 4.10 8.64 25.67
N SER A 106 4.69 9.64 24.99
CA SER A 106 4.18 11.01 24.98
C SER A 106 2.79 11.15 24.34
N PHE A 107 2.38 10.15 23.54
CA PHE A 107 1.06 10.03 22.91
C PHE A 107 0.17 8.99 23.59
N GLY A 108 0.58 8.44 24.73
CA GLY A 108 -0.21 7.47 25.51
C GLY A 108 -0.06 6.03 25.06
N VAL A 109 0.91 5.71 24.21
CA VAL A 109 1.24 4.32 23.82
C VAL A 109 2.04 3.65 24.94
N ASN A 110 1.60 2.46 25.36
CA ASN A 110 2.30 1.70 26.39
C ASN A 110 3.58 1.05 25.83
N PRO A 111 4.61 0.77 26.65
CA PRO A 111 5.87 0.17 26.21
C PRO A 111 5.72 -1.19 25.50
N ASP A 112 4.72 -2.00 25.85
CA ASP A 112 4.41 -3.28 25.23
C ASP A 112 3.73 -3.14 23.87
N GLN A 113 3.25 -1.95 23.54
CA GLN A 113 2.69 -1.59 22.23
C GLN A 113 3.74 -1.01 21.26
N VAL A 114 4.98 -0.85 21.68
CA VAL A 114 6.12 -0.43 20.85
C VAL A 114 6.88 -1.68 20.39
N LEU A 115 7.23 -1.72 19.11
CA LEU A 115 7.93 -2.85 18.51
C LEU A 115 9.34 -3.03 19.10
N ASP A 116 9.69 -4.27 19.43
CA ASP A 116 10.99 -4.60 20.02
C ASP A 116 12.15 -4.37 19.06
N ASP A 117 11.93 -4.55 17.75
CA ASP A 117 12.93 -4.22 16.73
C ASP A 117 13.18 -2.70 16.63
N ALA A 118 12.16 -1.85 16.81
CA ALA A 118 12.36 -0.40 16.91
C ALA A 118 13.26 -0.02 18.11
N LYS A 119 12.99 -0.61 19.28
CA LYS A 119 13.80 -0.41 20.50
C LYS A 119 15.23 -0.88 20.28
N ALA A 120 15.40 -2.06 19.67
CA ALA A 120 16.71 -2.64 19.38
C ALA A 120 17.54 -1.78 18.42
N ILE A 121 16.94 -1.27 17.35
CA ILE A 121 17.63 -0.40 16.36
C ILE A 121 18.01 0.94 17.01
N ALA A 122 17.08 1.59 17.70
CA ALA A 122 17.33 2.87 18.36
C ALA A 122 18.46 2.81 19.40
N SER A 123 18.55 1.72 20.17
CA SER A 123 19.57 1.51 21.20
C SER A 123 20.86 0.88 20.69
N SER A 124 20.94 0.54 19.40
CA SER A 124 22.09 -0.15 18.81
C SER A 124 23.29 0.79 18.59
N GLU A 125 24.44 0.15 18.33
CA GLU A 125 25.70 0.79 17.91
C GLU A 125 25.68 1.21 16.41
N LEU A 126 24.58 0.96 15.67
CA LEU A 126 24.47 1.37 14.28
C LEU A 126 24.60 2.89 14.17
N GLN A 127 25.62 3.29 13.39
CA GLN A 127 25.87 4.70 13.14
C GLN A 127 24.82 5.23 12.17
N HIS A 128 24.21 6.34 12.54
CA HIS A 128 23.27 7.08 11.71
C HIS A 128 23.47 8.57 11.95
N ASP A 129 23.74 9.30 10.88
CA ASP A 129 23.88 10.77 10.89
C ASP A 129 22.59 11.39 10.36
N PHE A 130 21.81 11.98 11.24
CA PHE A 130 20.49 12.57 10.91
C PHE A 130 20.52 13.58 9.75
N ASP A 131 21.65 14.26 9.57
CA ASP A 131 21.77 15.31 8.54
C ASP A 131 22.22 14.77 7.18
N LYS A 132 22.84 13.57 7.13
CA LYS A 132 23.47 13.02 5.92
C LYS A 132 22.80 11.74 5.43
N ASP A 133 22.45 10.85 6.36
CA ASP A 133 21.94 9.53 6.04
C ASP A 133 20.45 9.59 5.73
N GLY A 134 19.94 8.64 4.98
CA GLY A 134 18.51 8.50 4.78
C GLY A 134 17.82 8.02 6.08
N PRO A 135 16.53 8.27 6.26
CA PRO A 135 15.83 7.86 7.47
C PRO A 135 15.46 6.38 7.48
N HIS A 136 15.35 5.74 6.33
CA HIS A 136 14.66 4.48 6.14
C HIS A 136 15.42 3.28 6.71
N VAL A 137 14.68 2.38 7.36
CA VAL A 137 15.14 1.05 7.74
C VAL A 137 14.84 0.10 6.59
N VAL A 138 15.89 -0.32 5.89
CA VAL A 138 15.79 -1.17 4.69
C VAL A 138 16.07 -2.62 5.07
N THR A 139 15.07 -3.50 4.92
CA THR A 139 15.18 -4.93 5.22
C THR A 139 15.61 -5.72 3.99
N GLY A 140 16.69 -6.48 4.09
CA GLY A 140 17.32 -7.21 2.98
C GLY A 140 18.83 -7.09 2.99
N PRO A 141 19.54 -7.51 1.91
CA PRO A 141 18.96 -7.97 0.63
C PRO A 141 18.72 -9.48 0.57
N ILE A 142 17.86 -9.88 -0.37
CA ILE A 142 17.55 -11.27 -0.70
C ILE A 142 18.08 -11.58 -2.10
N GLU A 143 18.89 -12.61 -2.22
CA GLU A 143 19.32 -13.14 -3.51
C GLU A 143 18.22 -14.01 -4.11
N ILE A 144 17.84 -13.74 -5.37
CA ILE A 144 16.95 -14.59 -6.14
C ILE A 144 17.81 -15.43 -7.09
N GLN A 145 17.80 -16.75 -6.89
CA GLN A 145 18.57 -17.69 -7.68
C GLN A 145 18.26 -17.56 -9.17
N SER A 146 19.27 -17.69 -10.01
CA SER A 146 19.21 -17.54 -11.47
C SER A 146 18.93 -16.12 -12.01
N ALA A 147 18.81 -15.12 -11.16
CA ALA A 147 18.72 -13.74 -11.61
C ALA A 147 20.08 -13.25 -12.13
N GLU A 148 20.09 -12.70 -13.34
CA GLU A 148 21.29 -12.16 -13.99
C GLU A 148 21.01 -10.71 -14.46
N PRO A 149 22.05 -9.89 -14.65
CA PRO A 149 21.90 -8.55 -15.24
C PRO A 149 21.13 -8.57 -16.56
N GLY A 150 20.14 -7.69 -16.70
CA GLY A 150 19.25 -7.61 -17.87
C GLY A 150 17.96 -8.40 -17.73
N ASP A 151 17.83 -9.27 -16.71
CA ASP A 151 16.56 -9.86 -16.31
C ASP A 151 15.69 -8.81 -15.59
N VAL A 152 14.44 -9.16 -15.31
CA VAL A 152 13.49 -8.33 -14.55
C VAL A 152 12.99 -9.10 -13.34
N LEU A 153 12.97 -8.48 -12.17
CA LEU A 153 12.31 -9.01 -11.01
C LEU A 153 10.84 -8.57 -11.01
N LYS A 154 9.94 -9.54 -11.05
CA LYS A 154 8.51 -9.36 -10.81
C LYS A 154 8.25 -9.56 -9.32
N VAL A 155 7.73 -8.51 -8.65
CA VAL A 155 7.38 -8.48 -7.24
C VAL A 155 5.85 -8.40 -7.14
N GLU A 156 5.20 -9.47 -6.71
CA GLU A 156 3.74 -9.50 -6.49
C GLU A 156 3.45 -9.27 -5.00
N VAL A 157 2.63 -8.28 -4.68
CA VAL A 157 2.24 -7.93 -3.29
C VAL A 157 1.06 -8.80 -2.87
N LEU A 158 1.29 -9.79 -2.02
CA LEU A 158 0.28 -10.78 -1.64
C LEU A 158 -0.48 -10.39 -0.37
N SER A 159 0.18 -9.77 0.60
CA SER A 159 -0.46 -9.26 1.81
C SER A 159 0.34 -8.14 2.45
N LEU A 160 -0.37 -7.22 3.12
CA LEU A 160 0.21 -6.14 3.92
C LEU A 160 -0.61 -6.02 5.19
N THR A 161 0.02 -6.28 6.33
CA THR A 161 -0.65 -6.29 7.64
C THR A 161 -0.02 -5.25 8.55
N PRO A 162 -0.78 -4.31 9.11
CA PRO A 162 -0.31 -3.39 10.14
C PRO A 162 0.33 -4.11 11.32
N ARG A 163 1.51 -3.67 11.75
CA ARG A 163 2.21 -4.22 12.94
C ARG A 163 1.87 -3.46 14.22
N VAL A 164 1.37 -2.23 14.08
CA VAL A 164 0.99 -1.34 15.18
C VAL A 164 -0.31 -0.61 14.85
N PRO A 165 -1.12 -0.18 15.85
CA PRO A 165 -2.39 0.54 15.62
C PRO A 165 -2.20 2.06 15.51
N TYR A 166 -1.07 2.53 15.03
CA TYR A 166 -0.77 3.96 14.91
C TYR A 166 0.28 4.20 13.82
N GLY A 167 0.35 5.43 13.35
CA GLY A 167 1.39 5.95 12.48
C GLY A 167 1.74 7.39 12.84
N VAL A 168 2.72 7.94 12.14
CA VAL A 168 3.17 9.33 12.33
C VAL A 168 3.34 9.97 10.95
N ILE A 169 2.91 11.24 10.85
CA ILE A 169 3.13 12.09 9.69
C ILE A 169 4.06 13.21 10.12
N SER A 170 5.23 13.30 9.51
CA SER A 170 6.26 14.24 9.90
C SER A 170 6.55 15.29 8.84
N ASN A 171 6.83 16.51 9.28
CA ASN A 171 7.39 17.56 8.47
C ASN A 171 8.67 18.11 9.12
N ARG A 172 9.74 18.14 8.35
CA ARG A 172 11.06 18.58 8.78
C ARG A 172 11.51 19.79 7.97
N HIS A 173 12.17 20.75 8.62
CA HIS A 173 12.62 21.99 7.98
C HIS A 173 13.40 21.71 6.69
N TYR A 174 13.08 22.47 5.64
CA TYR A 174 13.69 22.45 4.31
C TYR A 174 13.50 21.15 3.52
N LYS A 175 12.60 20.26 3.94
CA LYS A 175 12.42 18.95 3.32
C LYS A 175 11.08 18.77 2.62
N GLY A 176 9.96 19.18 3.14
CA GLY A 176 8.66 19.04 2.49
C GLY A 176 8.51 19.81 1.17
N ALA A 177 7.34 19.78 0.56
CA ALA A 177 7.03 20.49 -0.68
C ALA A 177 7.05 22.04 -0.54
N LEU A 178 7.04 22.55 0.70
CA LEU A 178 7.16 23.97 1.02
C LEU A 178 8.45 24.25 1.81
N PRO A 179 9.64 24.04 1.21
CA PRO A 179 10.91 24.20 1.90
C PRO A 179 11.12 25.67 2.31
N GLY A 180 11.39 25.90 3.60
CA GLY A 180 11.60 27.24 4.16
C GLY A 180 10.32 28.00 4.51
N GLU A 181 9.12 27.48 4.17
CA GLU A 181 7.83 28.05 4.57
C GLU A 181 7.20 27.21 5.69
N TYR A 182 7.39 25.90 5.67
CA TYR A 182 6.81 24.98 6.64
C TYR A 182 7.86 23.98 7.17
N PRO A 183 7.90 23.65 8.49
CA PRO A 183 7.07 24.15 9.61
C PRO A 183 7.15 25.66 9.82
N GLU A 184 6.02 26.28 10.24
CA GLU A 184 5.90 27.73 10.48
C GLU A 184 6.52 28.14 11.84
N ASN A 185 7.82 27.94 12.01
CA ASN A 185 8.56 28.31 13.22
C ASN A 185 10.01 28.69 12.87
N ASP A 186 10.80 29.06 13.86
CA ASP A 186 12.16 29.59 13.65
C ASP A 186 13.19 28.54 13.20
N GLY A 187 12.83 27.29 13.10
CA GLY A 187 13.72 26.19 12.69
C GLY A 187 14.64 25.69 13.80
N ARG A 188 15.53 24.78 13.41
CA ARG A 188 16.46 24.09 14.31
C ARG A 188 17.29 25.06 15.12
N LYS A 189 17.36 24.83 16.43
CA LYS A 189 18.15 25.61 17.39
C LYS A 189 19.49 24.93 17.68
N ASP A 190 20.46 25.74 18.15
CA ASP A 190 21.76 25.22 18.59
C ASP A 190 21.60 24.19 19.71
N GLY A 191 22.38 23.08 19.62
CA GLY A 191 22.32 22.00 20.58
C GLY A 191 21.24 20.96 20.32
N ALA A 192 20.52 21.02 19.19
CA ALA A 192 19.58 20.00 18.75
C ALA A 192 20.28 18.64 18.52
N ASN A 193 19.84 17.63 19.24
CA ASN A 193 20.33 16.25 19.18
C ASN A 193 19.29 15.31 19.84
N ALA A 194 19.56 14.00 19.86
CA ALA A 194 18.64 13.01 20.43
C ALA A 194 18.30 13.27 21.93
N ALA A 195 19.18 13.89 22.72
CA ALA A 195 18.90 14.25 24.11
C ALA A 195 17.99 15.48 24.22
N ASN A 196 17.96 16.34 23.20
CA ASN A 196 17.18 17.56 23.13
C ASN A 196 16.39 17.65 21.83
N PRO A 197 15.50 16.68 21.54
CA PRO A 197 14.82 16.56 20.24
C PRO A 197 13.91 17.74 19.91
N ALA A 198 13.32 18.39 20.91
CA ALA A 198 12.47 19.57 20.72
C ALA A 198 13.19 20.75 20.07
N LEU A 199 14.54 20.81 20.14
CA LEU A 199 15.33 21.86 19.52
C LEU A 199 15.44 21.71 17.99
N TYR A 200 15.07 20.57 17.42
CA TYR A 200 14.92 20.43 15.95
C TYR A 200 13.76 21.25 15.40
N GLN A 201 12.74 21.52 16.24
CA GLN A 201 11.53 22.27 15.87
C GLN A 201 10.75 21.65 14.69
N ASN A 202 10.99 20.39 14.39
CA ASN A 202 10.22 19.61 13.42
C ASN A 202 8.81 19.32 13.97
N ILE A 203 7.86 19.03 13.08
CA ILE A 203 6.48 18.72 13.46
C ILE A 203 6.20 17.27 13.09
N SER A 204 5.76 16.49 14.06
CA SER A 204 5.28 15.12 13.87
C SER A 204 3.86 14.99 14.41
N LYS A 205 2.95 14.48 13.61
CA LYS A 205 1.55 14.28 13.97
C LYS A 205 1.29 12.78 14.19
N PHE A 206 1.18 12.40 15.46
CA PHE A 206 0.77 11.05 15.82
C PHE A 206 -0.67 10.81 15.36
N THR A 207 -0.90 9.70 14.66
CA THR A 207 -2.16 9.38 14.00
C THR A 207 -2.59 7.95 14.39
N PRO A 208 -3.51 7.81 15.36
CA PRO A 208 -4.11 6.52 15.72
C PRO A 208 -4.85 5.89 14.54
N VAL A 209 -4.99 4.55 14.59
CA VAL A 209 -5.81 3.78 13.66
C VAL A 209 -7.10 3.35 14.34
N GLU A 210 -8.24 3.58 13.67
CA GLU A 210 -9.55 3.08 14.07
C GLU A 210 -10.14 2.14 13.03
N GLU A 211 -10.83 1.11 13.50
CA GLU A 211 -11.63 0.24 12.63
C GLU A 211 -13.09 0.68 12.64
N ILE A 212 -13.61 1.02 11.47
CA ILE A 212 -15.02 1.43 11.28
C ILE A 212 -15.65 0.54 10.23
N ASN A 213 -16.64 -0.27 10.61
CA ASN A 213 -17.32 -1.19 9.70
C ASN A 213 -16.38 -2.14 8.93
N GLY A 214 -15.34 -2.66 9.61
CA GLY A 214 -14.35 -3.57 9.00
C GLY A 214 -13.30 -2.90 8.12
N LYS A 215 -13.27 -1.57 8.07
CA LYS A 215 -12.25 -0.79 7.36
C LYS A 215 -11.41 0.01 8.33
N LEU A 216 -10.12 0.12 8.03
CA LEU A 216 -9.17 0.85 8.84
C LEU A 216 -9.04 2.29 8.38
N TYR A 217 -8.98 3.20 9.34
CA TYR A 217 -8.84 4.64 9.12
C TYR A 217 -7.73 5.20 9.99
N GLY A 218 -6.92 6.09 9.42
CA GLY A 218 -6.07 7.00 10.17
C GLY A 218 -6.92 8.14 10.75
N VAL A 219 -6.71 8.46 12.01
CA VAL A 219 -7.44 9.52 12.72
C VAL A 219 -6.48 10.63 13.09
N LEU A 220 -6.50 11.72 12.33
CA LEU A 220 -5.63 12.87 12.54
C LEU A 220 -6.36 13.93 13.39
N PRO A 221 -5.91 14.19 14.63
CA PRO A 221 -6.59 15.14 15.51
C PRO A 221 -6.36 16.60 15.04
N ILE A 222 -7.41 17.42 15.19
CA ILE A 222 -7.39 18.86 14.93
C ILE A 222 -7.25 19.61 16.27
N GLU A 223 -6.29 20.52 16.38
CA GLU A 223 -5.97 21.23 17.63
C GLU A 223 -7.15 21.98 18.26
N LYS A 224 -8.08 22.49 17.44
CA LYS A 224 -9.27 23.22 17.93
C LYS A 224 -10.46 22.29 18.23
N GLY A 225 -10.23 21.00 18.28
CA GLY A 225 -11.24 19.98 18.48
C GLY A 225 -11.81 19.43 17.17
N GLY A 226 -12.11 18.12 17.16
CA GLY A 226 -12.46 17.36 15.98
C GLY A 226 -11.29 16.56 15.45
N GLU A 227 -11.50 15.88 14.34
CA GLU A 227 -10.54 14.98 13.71
C GLU A 227 -10.83 14.82 12.22
N VAL A 228 -9.79 14.49 11.47
CA VAL A 228 -9.90 14.05 10.06
C VAL A 228 -9.71 12.54 10.02
N ARG A 229 -10.63 11.83 9.39
CA ARG A 229 -10.53 10.39 9.15
C ARG A 229 -10.29 10.14 7.68
N PHE A 230 -9.28 9.34 7.37
CA PHE A 230 -8.98 8.92 6.00
C PHE A 230 -8.74 7.40 5.97
N PRO A 231 -9.19 6.70 4.91
CA PRO A 231 -9.02 5.26 4.82
C PRO A 231 -7.55 4.89 4.68
N LEU A 232 -7.15 3.78 5.31
CA LEU A 232 -5.83 3.22 5.10
C LEU A 232 -5.77 2.48 3.76
N LYS A 233 -4.66 2.69 3.03
CA LYS A 233 -4.26 1.95 1.84
C LYS A 233 -2.79 1.56 1.99
N PRO A 234 -2.47 0.52 2.76
CA PRO A 234 -1.08 0.18 3.07
C PRO A 234 -0.29 -0.24 1.84
N PHE A 235 0.96 0.22 1.76
CA PHE A 235 1.94 -0.18 0.74
C PHE A 235 3.37 -0.03 1.28
N MET A 236 4.37 -0.53 0.53
CA MET A 236 5.78 -0.27 0.81
C MET A 236 6.24 0.89 -0.07
N GLY A 237 6.63 2.00 0.52
CA GLY A 237 7.22 3.14 -0.19
C GLY A 237 8.53 2.74 -0.86
N LEU A 238 9.27 1.84 -0.21
CA LEU A 238 10.58 1.42 -0.67
C LEU A 238 10.61 -0.07 -1.06
N MET A 239 10.75 -0.35 -2.36
CA MET A 239 11.02 -1.66 -2.94
C MET A 239 12.01 -1.54 -4.08
N GLY A 240 13.08 -2.35 -4.09
CA GLY A 240 14.10 -2.29 -5.13
C GLY A 240 15.01 -3.50 -5.19
N VAL A 241 15.87 -3.50 -6.18
CA VAL A 241 17.00 -4.42 -6.35
C VAL A 241 18.32 -3.65 -6.25
N ALA A 242 19.45 -4.32 -6.03
CA ALA A 242 20.72 -3.62 -5.86
C ALA A 242 21.22 -2.99 -7.18
N PRO A 243 21.68 -1.72 -7.16
CA PRO A 243 22.35 -1.11 -8.30
C PRO A 243 23.77 -1.66 -8.50
N ASP A 244 24.28 -1.61 -9.73
CA ASP A 244 25.63 -2.05 -10.08
C ASP A 244 26.68 -0.99 -9.71
N THR A 245 26.81 -0.74 -8.41
CA THR A 245 27.83 0.14 -7.83
C THR A 245 28.37 -0.44 -6.53
N SER A 246 29.62 -0.07 -6.18
CA SER A 246 30.20 -0.33 -4.85
C SER A 246 30.10 0.88 -3.91
N GLU A 247 29.55 1.99 -4.38
CA GLU A 247 29.34 3.18 -3.57
C GLU A 247 28.13 3.00 -2.63
N LYS A 248 28.12 3.73 -1.52
CA LYS A 248 26.94 3.82 -0.66
C LYS A 248 25.84 4.59 -1.37
N VAL A 249 24.68 3.97 -1.55
CA VAL A 249 23.51 4.57 -2.17
C VAL A 249 22.52 4.99 -1.09
N SER A 250 22.20 6.29 -1.04
CA SER A 250 21.22 6.81 -0.08
C SER A 250 19.84 6.17 -0.29
N SER A 251 19.13 5.89 0.80
CA SER A 251 17.76 5.37 0.72
C SER A 251 16.71 6.43 0.38
N ILE A 252 17.08 7.73 0.32
CA ILE A 252 16.13 8.82 0.08
C ILE A 252 15.64 8.84 -1.38
N PRO A 253 16.49 9.01 -2.41
CA PRO A 253 15.99 9.16 -3.77
C PRO A 253 15.59 7.80 -4.38
N PRO A 254 14.45 7.72 -5.06
CA PRO A 254 14.19 6.64 -5.98
C PRO A 254 15.18 6.69 -7.16
N ILE A 255 15.51 5.54 -7.68
CA ILE A 255 16.40 5.36 -8.84
C ILE A 255 15.82 4.33 -9.82
N GLU A 256 16.45 4.14 -10.96
CA GLU A 256 15.95 3.29 -12.05
C GLU A 256 15.72 1.81 -11.68
N ILE A 257 16.28 1.35 -10.58
CA ILE A 257 16.07 -0.03 -10.06
C ILE A 257 15.02 -0.08 -8.92
N GLY A 258 14.23 0.95 -8.74
CA GLY A 258 13.27 1.09 -7.64
C GLY A 258 13.84 1.94 -6.49
N GLY A 259 13.83 1.42 -5.29
CA GLY A 259 14.13 2.15 -4.05
C GLY A 259 12.88 2.84 -3.52
N ASN A 260 12.99 4.09 -3.12
CA ASN A 260 11.93 4.89 -2.51
C ASN A 260 11.01 5.51 -3.57
N ILE A 261 10.18 4.68 -4.20
CA ILE A 261 9.35 5.09 -5.35
C ILE A 261 8.01 5.71 -4.95
N ASP A 262 7.52 5.42 -3.76
CA ASP A 262 6.34 6.02 -3.11
C ASP A 262 5.09 6.07 -4.00
N ILE A 263 4.79 4.96 -4.66
CA ILE A 263 3.59 4.81 -5.50
C ILE A 263 2.50 4.15 -4.66
N ASN A 264 1.46 4.88 -4.31
CA ASN A 264 0.41 4.42 -3.39
C ASN A 264 -0.51 3.34 -3.99
N GLU A 265 -0.45 3.07 -5.31
CA GLU A 265 -1.11 1.95 -5.98
C GLU A 265 -0.46 0.59 -5.68
N LEU A 266 0.75 0.57 -5.11
CA LEU A 266 1.49 -0.67 -4.82
C LEU A 266 0.97 -1.42 -3.58
N GLY A 267 -0.33 -1.37 -3.33
CA GLY A 267 -1.03 -2.15 -2.31
C GLY A 267 -1.17 -3.63 -2.67
N VAL A 268 -1.93 -4.37 -1.85
CA VAL A 268 -2.20 -5.80 -2.06
C VAL A 268 -2.87 -6.05 -3.42
N GLY A 269 -2.35 -7.02 -4.17
CA GLY A 269 -2.81 -7.36 -5.52
C GLY A 269 -2.06 -6.63 -6.63
N SER A 270 -1.19 -5.68 -6.31
CA SER A 270 -0.32 -5.03 -7.30
C SER A 270 0.90 -5.87 -7.64
N THR A 271 1.54 -5.52 -8.74
CA THR A 271 2.81 -6.08 -9.21
C THR A 271 3.77 -4.95 -9.56
N LEU A 272 5.02 -5.06 -9.10
CA LEU A 272 6.11 -4.17 -9.47
C LEU A 272 7.16 -4.95 -10.27
N TYR A 273 7.63 -4.37 -11.37
CA TYR A 273 8.70 -4.89 -12.22
C TYR A 273 9.94 -4.03 -12.06
N LEU A 274 11.05 -4.64 -11.71
CA LEU A 274 12.32 -3.97 -11.42
C LEU A 274 13.43 -4.49 -12.34
N PRO A 275 14.17 -3.63 -13.07
CA PRO A 275 15.28 -4.07 -13.91
C PRO A 275 16.46 -4.53 -13.05
N ILE A 276 16.94 -5.75 -13.28
CA ILE A 276 18.06 -6.34 -12.53
C ILE A 276 19.39 -5.89 -13.13
N GLN A 277 20.24 -5.26 -12.33
CA GLN A 277 21.58 -4.81 -12.71
C GLN A 277 22.70 -5.72 -12.19
N VAL A 278 22.45 -6.48 -11.12
CA VAL A 278 23.45 -7.34 -10.49
C VAL A 278 22.99 -8.78 -10.39
N LYS A 279 23.94 -9.72 -10.39
CA LYS A 279 23.65 -11.13 -10.19
C LYS A 279 22.88 -11.35 -8.87
N GLY A 280 21.84 -12.16 -8.93
CA GLY A 280 20.96 -12.43 -7.78
C GLY A 280 19.94 -11.34 -7.52
N GLY A 281 19.95 -10.21 -8.24
CA GLY A 281 19.03 -9.09 -8.07
C GLY A 281 19.17 -8.35 -6.74
N LEU A 282 19.35 -9.07 -5.64
CA LEU A 282 19.51 -8.55 -4.28
C LEU A 282 18.31 -7.65 -3.87
N PHE A 283 17.12 -8.22 -3.84
CA PHE A 283 15.87 -7.54 -3.49
C PHE A 283 15.85 -7.06 -2.04
N TYR A 284 15.30 -5.87 -1.83
CA TYR A 284 15.09 -5.27 -0.52
C TYR A 284 13.77 -4.50 -0.47
N THR A 285 13.25 -4.28 0.75
CA THR A 285 12.04 -3.50 1.00
C THR A 285 12.14 -2.75 2.33
N GLY A 286 11.36 -1.70 2.47
CA GLY A 286 11.31 -0.86 3.68
C GLY A 286 10.27 0.23 3.54
N ASP A 287 10.39 1.25 4.38
CA ASP A 287 9.54 2.44 4.34
C ASP A 287 8.05 2.12 4.23
N PRO A 288 7.51 1.49 5.27
CA PRO A 288 6.13 1.02 5.27
C PRO A 288 5.15 2.15 5.55
N HIS A 289 4.20 2.36 4.64
CA HIS A 289 3.18 3.39 4.71
C HIS A 289 1.78 2.81 4.98
N PHE A 290 1.01 3.44 5.86
CA PHE A 290 -0.41 3.11 6.04
C PHE A 290 -1.30 3.88 5.08
N ALA A 291 -0.93 5.09 4.72
CA ALA A 291 -1.63 5.92 3.74
C ALA A 291 -0.73 7.04 3.23
N GLN A 292 -0.81 7.34 1.95
CA GLN A 292 -0.16 8.48 1.31
C GLN A 292 -1.10 9.07 0.27
N GLY A 293 -1.16 10.40 0.20
CA GLY A 293 -1.71 11.11 -0.95
C GLY A 293 -0.60 11.38 -1.96
N ASP A 294 -0.96 11.46 -3.24
CA ASP A 294 -0.02 11.79 -4.29
C ASP A 294 0.69 13.11 -4.03
N GLY A 295 2.00 13.10 -4.28
CA GLY A 295 2.90 14.21 -3.99
C GLY A 295 3.62 14.15 -2.65
N GLU A 296 3.13 13.40 -1.65
CA GLU A 296 3.75 13.22 -0.31
C GLU A 296 4.23 14.53 0.33
N VAL A 297 3.39 15.54 0.23
CA VAL A 297 3.79 16.96 0.36
C VAL A 297 4.38 17.38 1.72
N ALA A 298 4.10 16.63 2.78
CA ALA A 298 4.62 16.97 4.11
C ALA A 298 6.08 16.55 4.33
N LEU A 299 6.62 15.64 3.59
CA LEU A 299 7.89 14.91 3.64
C LEU A 299 7.70 13.43 3.93
N THR A 300 6.72 13.05 4.72
CA THR A 300 6.40 11.64 4.97
C THR A 300 4.93 11.37 4.69
N ALA A 301 4.64 10.12 4.38
CA ALA A 301 3.31 9.56 4.42
C ALA A 301 2.81 9.40 5.88
N MET A 302 1.72 8.69 6.11
CA MET A 302 1.44 8.11 7.42
C MET A 302 2.34 6.89 7.61
N GLU A 303 3.52 7.15 8.18
CA GLU A 303 4.55 6.16 8.43
C GLU A 303 4.12 5.19 9.51
N ALA A 304 4.12 3.90 9.20
CA ALA A 304 3.80 2.88 10.19
C ALA A 304 4.24 1.48 9.76
N SER A 305 4.77 0.70 10.68
CA SER A 305 5.38 -0.60 10.42
C SER A 305 4.39 -1.63 9.87
N LEU A 306 4.82 -2.37 8.84
CA LEU A 306 4.03 -3.39 8.14
C LEU A 306 4.72 -4.77 8.17
N ARG A 307 3.90 -5.82 8.14
CA ARG A 307 4.31 -7.17 7.73
C ARG A 307 3.80 -7.39 6.32
N GLY A 308 4.72 -7.50 5.35
CA GLY A 308 4.41 -7.68 3.94
C GLY A 308 4.80 -9.06 3.43
N THR A 309 3.94 -9.70 2.64
CA THR A 309 4.27 -10.95 1.94
C THR A 309 4.29 -10.71 0.44
N PHE A 310 5.36 -11.17 -0.19
CA PHE A 310 5.61 -10.98 -1.63
C PHE A 310 5.91 -12.31 -2.30
N ARG A 311 5.60 -12.42 -3.60
CA ARG A 311 6.18 -13.43 -4.48
C ARG A 311 7.23 -12.78 -5.36
N LEU A 312 8.42 -13.36 -5.42
CA LEU A 312 9.56 -12.84 -6.16
C LEU A 312 9.88 -13.77 -7.33
N THR A 313 9.61 -13.31 -8.55
CA THR A 313 9.79 -14.12 -9.77
C THR A 313 10.75 -13.43 -10.73
N VAL A 314 11.78 -14.13 -11.18
CA VAL A 314 12.69 -13.64 -12.23
C VAL A 314 12.07 -13.90 -13.59
N LEU A 315 11.86 -12.86 -14.36
CA LEU A 315 11.52 -12.90 -15.77
C LEU A 315 12.80 -12.70 -16.59
N LYS A 316 13.11 -13.62 -17.47
CA LYS A 316 14.31 -13.55 -18.30
C LYS A 316 14.19 -12.46 -19.37
N ALA A 317 15.33 -11.89 -19.76
CA ALA A 317 15.37 -10.97 -20.89
C ALA A 317 14.67 -11.57 -22.12
N GLY A 318 13.74 -10.82 -22.71
CA GLY A 318 12.94 -11.26 -23.84
C GLY A 318 11.72 -12.14 -23.47
N ASP A 319 11.41 -12.32 -22.18
CA ASP A 319 10.16 -12.98 -21.75
C ASP A 319 8.94 -12.21 -22.30
N PRO A 320 8.00 -12.89 -22.98
CA PRO A 320 6.83 -12.21 -23.56
C PRO A 320 5.88 -11.59 -22.53
N SER A 321 5.98 -11.94 -21.26
CA SER A 321 5.19 -11.32 -20.17
C SER A 321 5.73 -9.98 -19.69
N LEU A 322 6.97 -9.61 -20.06
CA LEU A 322 7.53 -8.32 -19.71
C LEU A 322 6.67 -7.16 -20.22
N PRO A 323 6.49 -6.07 -19.45
CA PRO A 323 5.74 -4.89 -19.90
C PRO A 323 6.40 -4.19 -21.09
N ARG A 324 7.73 -4.24 -21.19
CA ARG A 324 8.56 -3.68 -22.26
C ARG A 324 9.58 -4.70 -22.73
N ALA A 325 10.01 -4.60 -23.98
CA ALA A 325 11.09 -5.44 -24.52
C ALA A 325 12.41 -5.26 -23.73
N GLU A 326 12.68 -4.04 -23.30
CA GLU A 326 13.75 -3.66 -22.38
C GLU A 326 13.15 -2.75 -21.30
N LEU A 327 13.28 -3.12 -20.04
CA LEU A 327 12.81 -2.32 -18.91
C LEU A 327 13.99 -1.51 -18.36
N LYS A 328 13.90 -0.18 -18.42
CA LYS A 328 14.94 0.75 -17.93
C LYS A 328 14.52 1.49 -16.66
N GLN A 329 13.26 1.58 -16.41
CA GLN A 329 12.64 2.20 -15.24
C GLN A 329 11.73 1.19 -14.55
N PRO A 330 11.37 1.37 -13.28
CA PRO A 330 10.32 0.60 -12.65
C PRO A 330 9.03 0.67 -13.46
N PHE A 331 8.30 -0.42 -13.50
CA PHE A 331 6.98 -0.48 -14.09
C PHE A 331 6.06 -1.21 -13.11
N ALA A 332 4.87 -0.72 -12.91
CA ALA A 332 3.91 -1.39 -12.04
C ALA A 332 2.60 -1.71 -12.76
N GLU A 333 1.81 -2.57 -12.15
CA GLU A 333 0.44 -2.80 -12.56
C GLU A 333 -0.44 -3.17 -11.37
N THR A 334 -1.71 -2.82 -11.47
CA THR A 334 -2.79 -3.26 -10.60
C THR A 334 -3.81 -4.05 -11.41
N GLU A 335 -4.91 -4.44 -10.80
CA GLU A 335 -6.06 -5.00 -11.53
C GLU A 335 -6.56 -4.04 -12.63
N ASP A 336 -6.63 -2.73 -12.30
CA ASP A 336 -7.23 -1.70 -13.15
C ASP A 336 -6.23 -1.00 -14.07
N TYR A 337 -4.96 -0.85 -13.68
CA TYR A 337 -4.01 0.02 -14.37
C TYR A 337 -2.70 -0.65 -14.76
N TRP A 338 -2.13 -0.23 -15.90
CA TRP A 338 -0.70 -0.33 -16.16
C TRP A 338 -0.05 0.99 -15.77
N ILE A 339 1.08 0.92 -15.07
CA ILE A 339 1.68 2.05 -14.36
C ILE A 339 3.17 2.22 -14.75
N PRO A 340 3.46 2.80 -15.93
CA PRO A 340 4.82 3.24 -16.26
C PRO A 340 5.25 4.40 -15.37
N VAL A 341 6.55 4.43 -15.02
CA VAL A 341 7.13 5.37 -14.06
C VAL A 341 8.19 6.22 -14.74
N GLY A 342 8.30 7.49 -14.35
CA GLY A 342 9.37 8.42 -14.72
C GLY A 342 9.97 9.05 -13.48
N LEU A 343 11.30 9.04 -13.40
CA LEU A 343 12.06 9.50 -12.25
C LEU A 343 13.11 10.52 -12.69
N ASP A 344 13.09 11.73 -12.13
CA ASP A 344 14.11 12.76 -12.37
C ASP A 344 14.14 13.78 -11.20
N PRO A 345 15.29 14.39 -10.88
CA PRO A 345 15.35 15.51 -9.95
C PRO A 345 14.49 16.73 -10.36
N ASP A 346 14.24 16.91 -11.65
CA ASP A 346 13.32 17.90 -12.21
C ASP A 346 11.96 17.26 -12.49
N LEU A 347 10.88 17.84 -11.97
CA LEU A 347 9.53 17.30 -12.11
C LEU A 347 9.04 17.27 -13.58
N ASP A 348 9.42 18.26 -14.38
CA ASP A 348 9.07 18.33 -15.80
C ASP A 348 9.79 17.24 -16.59
N GLU A 349 11.05 16.92 -16.25
CA GLU A 349 11.78 15.81 -16.86
C GLU A 349 11.24 14.45 -16.40
N ALA A 350 10.87 14.29 -15.11
CA ALA A 350 10.19 13.10 -14.62
C ALA A 350 8.87 12.84 -15.38
N MET A 351 8.08 13.91 -15.64
CA MET A 351 6.87 13.82 -16.46
C MET A 351 7.17 13.37 -17.88
N LYS A 352 8.22 13.93 -18.51
CA LYS A 352 8.64 13.52 -19.87
C LYS A 352 9.06 12.06 -19.91
N GLU A 353 9.74 11.58 -18.87
CA GLU A 353 10.16 10.19 -18.79
C GLU A 353 8.98 9.24 -18.63
N ALA A 354 8.03 9.55 -17.73
CA ALA A 354 6.80 8.77 -17.58
C ALA A 354 6.00 8.69 -18.90
N VAL A 355 5.93 9.81 -19.66
CA VAL A 355 5.29 9.84 -20.99
C VAL A 355 6.04 8.96 -21.99
N ARG A 356 7.38 8.96 -22.00
CA ARG A 356 8.17 8.11 -22.89
C ARG A 356 7.98 6.63 -22.59
N GLU A 357 7.96 6.27 -21.31
CA GLU A 357 7.72 4.89 -20.86
C GLU A 357 6.31 4.42 -21.20
N ALA A 358 5.29 5.25 -20.96
CA ALA A 358 3.91 4.98 -21.34
C ALA A 358 3.75 4.80 -22.86
N LEU A 359 4.35 5.71 -23.66
CA LEU A 359 4.31 5.66 -25.12
C LEU A 359 5.00 4.40 -25.66
N GLY A 360 6.12 4.01 -25.05
CA GLY A 360 6.83 2.78 -25.39
C GLY A 360 5.98 1.54 -25.08
N PHE A 361 5.37 1.48 -23.90
CA PHE A 361 4.48 0.40 -23.50
C PHE A 361 3.30 0.23 -24.46
N LEU A 362 2.55 1.31 -24.74
CA LEU A 362 1.40 1.28 -25.64
C LEU A 362 1.77 0.83 -27.06
N ASN A 363 2.93 1.25 -27.56
CA ASN A 363 3.42 0.87 -28.88
C ASN A 363 3.91 -0.58 -28.93
N GLU A 364 4.80 -0.98 -28.01
CA GLU A 364 5.44 -2.30 -28.04
C GLU A 364 4.48 -3.42 -27.62
N LYS A 365 3.67 -3.17 -26.60
CA LYS A 365 2.83 -4.19 -25.98
C LYS A 365 1.43 -4.28 -26.59
N LEU A 366 0.83 -3.12 -26.89
CA LEU A 366 -0.53 -3.05 -27.41
C LEU A 366 -0.59 -2.77 -28.91
N GLY A 367 0.56 -2.59 -29.58
CA GLY A 367 0.66 -2.39 -31.04
C GLY A 367 0.06 -1.08 -31.52
N MET A 368 -0.13 -0.08 -30.65
CA MET A 368 -0.61 1.24 -31.05
C MET A 368 0.48 2.00 -31.79
N ASP A 369 0.13 2.65 -32.91
CA ASP A 369 1.06 3.60 -33.52
C ASP A 369 1.30 4.78 -32.55
N ARG A 370 2.50 5.34 -32.61
CA ARG A 370 2.96 6.35 -31.63
C ARG A 370 2.08 7.61 -31.61
N ALA A 371 1.53 8.04 -32.75
CA ALA A 371 0.70 9.23 -32.80
C ALA A 371 -0.66 9.00 -32.12
N THR A 372 -1.28 7.84 -32.37
CA THR A 372 -2.53 7.41 -31.70
C THR A 372 -2.30 7.19 -30.21
N ALA A 373 -1.21 6.53 -29.81
CA ALA A 373 -0.86 6.33 -28.40
C ALA A 373 -0.69 7.67 -27.68
N TYR A 374 0.03 8.62 -28.28
CA TYR A 374 0.22 9.95 -27.71
C TYR A 374 -1.08 10.75 -27.57
N ALA A 375 -1.95 10.66 -28.57
CA ALA A 375 -3.28 11.28 -28.51
C ALA A 375 -4.16 10.64 -27.42
N TYR A 376 -4.15 9.30 -27.31
CA TYR A 376 -4.86 8.56 -26.25
C TYR A 376 -4.38 9.00 -24.86
N MET A 377 -3.07 9.02 -24.63
CA MET A 377 -2.51 9.46 -23.35
C MET A 377 -2.97 10.85 -22.95
N SER A 378 -3.03 11.79 -23.91
CA SER A 378 -3.52 13.15 -23.66
C SER A 378 -5.01 13.23 -23.30
N ALA A 379 -5.80 12.28 -23.78
CA ALA A 379 -7.25 12.30 -23.62
C ALA A 379 -7.73 11.47 -22.41
N ALA A 380 -6.99 10.43 -22.02
CA ALA A 380 -7.55 9.40 -21.14
C ALA A 380 -6.50 8.65 -20.25
N THR A 381 -5.30 9.20 -20.08
CA THR A 381 -4.32 8.67 -19.14
C THR A 381 -4.01 9.76 -18.12
N ASP A 382 -4.20 9.45 -16.84
CA ASP A 382 -3.82 10.34 -15.76
C ASP A 382 -2.31 10.15 -15.46
N TYR A 383 -1.65 11.25 -15.11
CA TYR A 383 -0.26 11.28 -14.68
C TYR A 383 -0.22 11.90 -13.29
N GLU A 384 0.19 11.12 -12.32
CA GLU A 384 0.18 11.50 -10.91
C GLU A 384 1.61 11.69 -10.39
N VAL A 385 1.75 12.64 -9.48
CA VAL A 385 3.03 12.88 -8.81
C VAL A 385 3.16 11.92 -7.65
N SER A 386 3.99 10.90 -7.74
CA SER A 386 4.19 9.93 -6.66
C SER A 386 4.65 10.64 -5.38
N GLN A 387 5.74 11.39 -5.47
CA GLN A 387 6.28 12.24 -4.42
C GLN A 387 7.16 13.38 -5.01
N VAL A 388 7.35 14.46 -4.23
CA VAL A 388 8.20 15.63 -4.61
C VAL A 388 9.30 15.93 -3.59
N VAL A 389 9.48 15.07 -2.58
CA VAL A 389 10.26 15.37 -1.38
C VAL A 389 11.60 14.62 -1.29
N ASP A 390 11.85 13.62 -2.14
CA ASP A 390 12.99 12.71 -2.03
C ASP A 390 14.14 13.02 -2.99
N ARG A 391 14.39 14.30 -3.29
CA ARG A 391 15.42 14.78 -4.21
C ARG A 391 15.13 14.41 -5.67
N THR A 392 15.03 13.12 -6.02
CA THR A 392 14.44 12.64 -7.27
C THR A 392 12.93 12.61 -7.12
N LYS A 393 12.18 13.22 -8.03
CA LYS A 393 10.72 13.20 -8.04
C LYS A 393 10.22 12.04 -8.86
N GLY A 394 9.05 11.54 -8.51
CA GLY A 394 8.37 10.48 -9.25
C GLY A 394 7.10 10.96 -9.93
N ILE A 395 6.93 10.59 -11.19
CA ILE A 395 5.66 10.65 -11.91
C ILE A 395 5.31 9.23 -12.33
N HIS A 396 4.07 8.83 -12.12
CA HIS A 396 3.56 7.58 -12.66
C HIS A 396 2.27 7.81 -13.46
N ALA A 397 2.12 7.01 -14.53
CA ALA A 397 0.94 7.09 -15.38
C ALA A 397 -0.08 6.00 -14.99
N LEU A 398 -1.35 6.31 -14.99
CA LEU A 398 -2.45 5.38 -14.80
C LEU A 398 -3.12 5.09 -16.14
N ILE A 399 -2.66 4.05 -16.84
CA ILE A 399 -3.24 3.61 -18.12
C ILE A 399 -4.35 2.60 -17.79
N ASP A 400 -5.60 3.03 -17.93
CA ASP A 400 -6.76 2.21 -17.59
C ASP A 400 -6.89 1.01 -18.56
N LYS A 401 -6.79 -0.20 -17.99
CA LYS A 401 -6.90 -1.46 -18.74
C LYS A 401 -8.24 -1.62 -19.45
N ARG A 402 -9.31 -1.04 -18.88
CA ARG A 402 -10.67 -1.11 -19.43
C ARG A 402 -10.81 -0.39 -20.77
N HIS A 403 -9.97 0.60 -21.05
CA HIS A 403 -9.98 1.30 -22.34
C HIS A 403 -9.58 0.41 -23.53
N PHE A 404 -8.93 -0.73 -23.27
CA PHE A 404 -8.39 -1.65 -24.29
C PHE A 404 -9.22 -2.91 -24.48
N ILE A 405 -10.33 -3.04 -23.78
CA ILE A 405 -11.20 -4.22 -23.77
C ILE A 405 -11.62 -4.67 -25.18
N ASN A 406 -11.94 -3.74 -26.07
CA ASN A 406 -12.37 -4.06 -27.45
C ASN A 406 -11.23 -4.60 -28.34
N ASN A 407 -9.98 -4.38 -27.95
CA ASN A 407 -8.79 -4.82 -28.66
C ASN A 407 -8.12 -6.04 -27.99
N LEU A 408 -8.50 -6.35 -26.77
CA LEU A 408 -7.97 -7.46 -26.01
C LEU A 408 -8.90 -8.67 -26.13
N LYS A 409 -8.32 -9.83 -26.41
CA LYS A 409 -9.01 -11.11 -26.22
C LYS A 409 -8.87 -11.48 -24.76
N LEU A 410 -9.98 -11.56 -24.05
CA LEU A 410 -9.98 -12.05 -22.66
C LEU A 410 -9.89 -13.58 -22.66
N SER A 411 -8.88 -14.11 -21.97
CA SER A 411 -8.79 -15.53 -21.59
C SER A 411 -8.87 -15.61 -20.06
N VAL A 412 -9.76 -16.43 -19.56
CA VAL A 412 -9.87 -16.68 -18.11
C VAL A 412 -9.63 -18.15 -17.84
N ASP A 413 -8.56 -18.44 -17.14
CA ASP A 413 -8.16 -19.81 -16.84
C ASP A 413 -8.33 -20.14 -15.36
N ILE A 414 -8.81 -21.34 -15.07
CA ILE A 414 -8.90 -21.93 -13.75
C ILE A 414 -8.58 -23.42 -13.83
N ASN A 415 -7.71 -23.96 -12.97
CA ASN A 415 -7.36 -25.37 -12.92
C ASN A 415 -7.06 -25.95 -14.32
N ASP A 416 -6.19 -25.30 -15.09
CA ASP A 416 -5.80 -25.67 -16.47
C ASP A 416 -6.95 -25.69 -17.51
N SER A 417 -8.10 -25.11 -17.17
CA SER A 417 -9.26 -24.99 -18.05
C SER A 417 -9.57 -23.52 -18.35
N THR A 418 -9.85 -23.20 -19.61
CA THR A 418 -10.27 -21.84 -20.00
C THR A 418 -11.79 -21.69 -19.86
N LEU A 419 -12.23 -20.69 -19.11
CA LEU A 419 -13.64 -20.36 -18.93
C LEU A 419 -14.15 -19.49 -20.09
N ALA A 420 -15.41 -19.70 -20.46
CA ALA A 420 -16.12 -18.77 -21.31
C ALA A 420 -16.26 -17.42 -20.57
N SER A 421 -15.67 -16.37 -21.10
CA SER A 421 -15.72 -15.03 -20.52
C SER A 421 -16.48 -14.06 -21.44
N SER A 422 -16.98 -12.99 -20.88
CA SER A 422 -17.68 -11.94 -21.62
C SER A 422 -17.28 -10.58 -21.08
N ILE A 423 -17.16 -9.62 -22.00
CA ILE A 423 -17.05 -8.22 -21.70
C ILE A 423 -18.45 -7.59 -21.81
N ILE A 424 -18.92 -6.95 -20.75
CA ILE A 424 -20.26 -6.39 -20.68
C ILE A 424 -20.18 -5.03 -19.96
N GLN A 425 -20.50 -3.96 -20.67
CA GLN A 425 -20.41 -2.57 -20.15
C GLN A 425 -19.02 -2.28 -19.54
N ASP A 426 -17.98 -2.64 -20.31
CA ASP A 426 -16.56 -2.45 -19.94
C ASP A 426 -16.08 -3.21 -18.71
N GLU A 427 -16.85 -4.19 -18.23
CA GLU A 427 -16.47 -5.08 -17.14
C GLU A 427 -16.31 -6.53 -17.62
N PHE A 428 -15.40 -7.28 -16.97
CA PHE A 428 -15.13 -8.68 -17.27
C PHE A 428 -16.05 -9.59 -16.47
N TYR A 429 -16.76 -10.47 -17.15
CA TYR A 429 -17.70 -11.41 -16.54
C TYR A 429 -17.34 -12.86 -16.85
N VAL A 430 -17.56 -13.72 -15.87
CA VAL A 430 -17.42 -15.18 -16.02
C VAL A 430 -18.68 -15.91 -15.57
N PRO A 431 -18.95 -17.13 -16.10
CA PRO A 431 -20.06 -17.95 -15.67
C PRO A 431 -19.90 -18.38 -14.21
N LEU A 432 -20.79 -17.92 -13.34
CA LEU A 432 -20.72 -18.20 -11.91
C LEU A 432 -20.65 -19.70 -11.59
N ARG A 433 -21.52 -20.51 -12.19
CA ARG A 433 -21.59 -21.95 -11.91
C ARG A 433 -20.28 -22.65 -12.22
N VAL A 434 -19.77 -22.46 -13.45
CA VAL A 434 -18.55 -23.13 -13.89
C VAL A 434 -17.36 -22.73 -13.03
N LEU A 435 -17.25 -21.43 -12.72
CA LEU A 435 -16.23 -20.91 -11.82
C LEU A 435 -16.33 -21.53 -10.41
N ALA A 436 -17.48 -21.40 -9.77
CA ALA A 436 -17.66 -21.85 -8.40
C ALA A 436 -17.52 -23.38 -8.24
N GLU A 437 -18.03 -24.16 -9.20
CA GLU A 437 -17.83 -25.62 -9.22
C GLU A 437 -16.36 -26.00 -9.41
N SER A 438 -15.60 -25.24 -10.22
CA SER A 438 -14.14 -25.42 -10.36
C SER A 438 -13.36 -25.10 -9.07
N LEU A 439 -13.95 -24.29 -8.19
CA LEU A 439 -13.41 -23.96 -6.86
C LEU A 439 -13.99 -24.86 -5.75
N GLY A 440 -14.76 -25.92 -6.12
CA GLY A 440 -15.29 -26.90 -5.18
C GLY A 440 -16.64 -26.55 -4.54
N TYR A 441 -17.34 -25.53 -5.03
CA TYR A 441 -18.69 -25.16 -4.53
C TYR A 441 -19.80 -25.90 -5.27
N ASP A 442 -20.85 -26.33 -4.56
CA ASP A 442 -22.11 -26.79 -5.14
C ASP A 442 -23.02 -25.58 -5.39
N VAL A 443 -23.46 -25.38 -6.64
CA VAL A 443 -24.20 -24.18 -7.06
C VAL A 443 -25.65 -24.52 -7.38
N LYS A 444 -26.60 -23.92 -6.64
CA LYS A 444 -28.03 -24.04 -6.84
C LYS A 444 -28.71 -22.69 -7.08
N TRP A 445 -29.78 -22.71 -7.85
CA TRP A 445 -30.64 -21.55 -8.04
C TRP A 445 -31.74 -21.53 -6.97
N ASP A 446 -31.86 -20.42 -6.25
CA ASP A 446 -32.99 -20.17 -5.33
C ASP A 446 -33.99 -19.20 -6.00
N PRO A 447 -35.18 -19.68 -6.41
CA PRO A 447 -36.15 -18.84 -7.07
C PRO A 447 -36.85 -17.83 -6.14
N LYS A 448 -36.81 -18.04 -4.83
CA LYS A 448 -37.39 -17.10 -3.86
C LYS A 448 -36.49 -15.90 -3.63
N LEU A 449 -35.19 -16.14 -3.63
CA LEU A 449 -34.18 -15.09 -3.46
C LEU A 449 -33.81 -14.44 -4.80
N HIS A 450 -34.27 -14.99 -5.94
CA HIS A 450 -33.77 -14.58 -7.26
C HIS A 450 -32.22 -14.60 -7.34
N ALA A 451 -31.59 -15.59 -6.74
CA ALA A 451 -30.16 -15.67 -6.54
C ALA A 451 -29.59 -17.05 -6.88
N ALA A 452 -28.35 -17.09 -7.29
CA ALA A 452 -27.55 -18.29 -7.23
C ALA A 452 -26.92 -18.44 -5.84
N VAL A 453 -26.97 -19.66 -5.29
CA VAL A 453 -26.39 -19.98 -3.97
C VAL A 453 -25.31 -21.01 -4.18
N ALA A 454 -24.09 -20.69 -3.78
CA ALA A 454 -22.91 -21.54 -3.84
C ALA A 454 -22.49 -21.96 -2.43
N VAL A 455 -22.27 -23.26 -2.21
CA VAL A 455 -21.95 -23.79 -0.86
C VAL A 455 -20.74 -24.69 -0.92
N ALA A 456 -19.72 -24.41 -0.11
CA ALA A 456 -18.56 -25.28 0.11
C ALA A 456 -17.92 -24.98 1.47
N HIS A 457 -17.25 -25.97 2.07
CA HIS A 457 -16.38 -25.80 3.26
C HIS A 457 -17.04 -25.05 4.44
N GLY A 458 -18.37 -25.20 4.61
CA GLY A 458 -19.12 -24.48 5.64
C GLY A 458 -19.46 -23.02 5.31
N LYS A 459 -19.09 -22.54 4.13
CA LYS A 459 -19.35 -21.20 3.61
C LYS A 459 -20.52 -21.22 2.62
N THR A 460 -21.39 -20.23 2.71
CA THR A 460 -22.51 -20.02 1.78
C THR A 460 -22.37 -18.66 1.12
N VAL A 461 -22.31 -18.63 -0.21
CA VAL A 461 -22.26 -17.40 -1.01
C VAL A 461 -23.57 -17.26 -1.77
N THR A 462 -24.31 -16.17 -1.52
CA THR A 462 -25.56 -15.83 -2.22
C THR A 462 -25.31 -14.70 -3.19
N VAL A 463 -25.67 -14.91 -4.45
CA VAL A 463 -25.42 -14.00 -5.58
C VAL A 463 -26.75 -13.62 -6.23
N PRO A 464 -27.41 -12.54 -5.77
CA PRO A 464 -28.64 -12.02 -6.37
C PRO A 464 -28.39 -11.44 -7.76
N ILE A 465 -29.32 -11.65 -8.71
CA ILE A 465 -29.20 -11.08 -10.05
C ILE A 465 -29.64 -9.62 -10.05
N GLY A 466 -28.86 -8.76 -10.72
CA GLY A 466 -29.16 -7.33 -10.89
C GLY A 466 -28.96 -6.48 -9.63
N GLN A 467 -28.33 -7.02 -8.61
CA GLN A 467 -27.99 -6.30 -7.38
C GLN A 467 -26.47 -6.31 -7.16
N ALA A 468 -25.90 -5.18 -6.77
CA ALA A 468 -24.48 -5.04 -6.42
C ALA A 468 -24.22 -5.36 -4.94
N ILE A 469 -25.09 -6.15 -4.32
CA ILE A 469 -24.97 -6.64 -2.94
C ILE A 469 -25.01 -8.16 -3.00
N TYR A 470 -23.95 -8.78 -2.53
CA TYR A 470 -23.80 -10.22 -2.37
C TYR A 470 -23.90 -10.58 -0.89
N GLU A 471 -24.06 -11.86 -0.54
CA GLU A 471 -24.03 -12.29 0.84
C GLU A 471 -23.04 -13.44 1.04
N ILE A 472 -22.27 -13.38 2.11
CA ILE A 472 -21.41 -14.46 2.58
C ILE A 472 -21.86 -14.83 3.98
N ASP A 473 -22.36 -16.06 4.18
CA ASP A 473 -22.88 -16.56 5.45
C ASP A 473 -23.94 -15.63 6.08
N GLY A 474 -24.81 -15.07 5.21
CA GLY A 474 -25.87 -14.15 5.60
C GLY A 474 -25.41 -12.72 5.90
N LYS A 475 -24.14 -12.39 5.68
CA LYS A 475 -23.61 -11.04 5.82
C LYS A 475 -23.50 -10.37 4.45
N ALA A 476 -24.05 -9.16 4.33
CA ALA A 476 -24.00 -8.40 3.09
C ALA A 476 -22.57 -7.95 2.74
N VAL A 477 -22.19 -8.15 1.48
CA VAL A 477 -20.94 -7.67 0.87
C VAL A 477 -21.31 -6.76 -0.30
N TYR A 478 -20.88 -5.51 -0.23
CA TYR A 478 -21.16 -4.49 -1.25
C TYR A 478 -20.08 -4.52 -2.32
N ASN A 479 -20.51 -4.40 -3.57
CA ASN A 479 -19.62 -4.30 -4.73
C ASN A 479 -20.07 -3.16 -5.66
N SER A 480 -19.23 -2.74 -6.61
CA SER A 480 -19.58 -1.75 -7.63
C SER A 480 -20.53 -2.30 -8.70
N ASP A 481 -20.46 -3.62 -8.99
CA ASP A 481 -21.16 -4.25 -10.09
C ASP A 481 -22.00 -5.44 -9.67
N SER A 482 -23.12 -5.61 -10.39
CA SER A 482 -24.08 -6.68 -10.14
C SER A 482 -23.81 -7.93 -10.97
N ALA A 483 -24.16 -9.09 -10.41
CA ALA A 483 -24.34 -10.29 -11.21
C ALA A 483 -25.47 -10.09 -12.23
N ILE A 484 -25.31 -10.63 -13.42
CA ILE A 484 -26.29 -10.51 -14.52
C ILE A 484 -26.67 -11.88 -15.08
N LYS A 485 -27.74 -11.91 -15.86
CA LYS A 485 -28.10 -13.10 -16.64
C LYS A 485 -27.87 -12.83 -18.12
N LYS A 486 -26.99 -13.62 -18.76
CA LYS A 486 -26.70 -13.56 -20.19
C LYS A 486 -26.94 -14.94 -20.79
N ASP A 487 -27.78 -15.02 -21.81
CA ASP A 487 -28.12 -16.26 -22.52
C ASP A 487 -28.52 -17.44 -21.60
N GLY A 488 -29.24 -17.11 -20.51
CA GLY A 488 -29.67 -18.07 -19.52
C GLY A 488 -28.62 -18.41 -18.45
N VAL A 489 -27.39 -17.94 -18.58
CA VAL A 489 -26.27 -18.18 -17.66
C VAL A 489 -26.14 -17.00 -16.69
N THR A 490 -25.94 -17.30 -15.40
CA THR A 490 -25.57 -16.29 -14.39
C THR A 490 -24.10 -15.97 -14.54
N MET A 491 -23.81 -14.70 -14.80
CA MET A 491 -22.47 -14.16 -14.96
C MET A 491 -22.13 -13.26 -13.77
N ILE A 492 -20.91 -13.32 -13.26
CA ILE A 492 -20.41 -12.44 -12.20
C ILE A 492 -19.18 -11.67 -12.68
N PRO A 493 -18.97 -10.44 -12.17
CA PRO A 493 -17.74 -9.69 -12.44
C PRO A 493 -16.53 -10.44 -11.89
N ILE A 494 -15.44 -10.53 -12.65
CA ILE A 494 -14.22 -11.24 -12.22
C ILE A 494 -13.67 -10.67 -10.91
N LYS A 495 -13.74 -9.36 -10.72
CA LYS A 495 -13.28 -8.66 -9.51
C LYS A 495 -13.99 -9.08 -8.22
N THR A 496 -15.14 -9.75 -8.31
CA THR A 496 -15.83 -10.27 -7.13
C THR A 496 -15.25 -11.61 -6.62
N ILE A 497 -14.47 -12.29 -7.45
CA ILE A 497 -13.97 -13.64 -7.17
C ILE A 497 -13.13 -13.71 -5.88
N PRO A 498 -12.15 -12.81 -5.66
CA PRO A 498 -11.34 -12.86 -4.44
C PRO A 498 -12.16 -12.76 -3.16
N VAL A 499 -13.18 -11.93 -3.17
CA VAL A 499 -14.02 -11.69 -1.99
C VAL A 499 -15.02 -12.83 -1.77
N LEU A 500 -15.67 -13.32 -2.84
CA LEU A 500 -16.74 -14.30 -2.74
C LEU A 500 -16.21 -15.72 -2.54
N PHE A 501 -15.13 -16.09 -3.20
CA PHE A 501 -14.68 -17.48 -3.31
C PHE A 501 -13.29 -17.75 -2.74
N GLU A 502 -12.67 -16.77 -2.05
CA GLU A 502 -11.33 -16.94 -1.47
C GLU A 502 -10.33 -17.46 -2.52
N ALA A 503 -10.32 -16.82 -3.68
CA ALA A 503 -9.44 -17.17 -4.78
C ALA A 503 -8.66 -15.96 -5.24
N HIS A 504 -7.43 -16.16 -5.71
CA HIS A 504 -6.61 -15.10 -6.30
C HIS A 504 -6.88 -15.02 -7.80
N VAL A 505 -6.92 -13.80 -8.32
CA VAL A 505 -7.00 -13.53 -9.75
C VAL A 505 -5.69 -12.86 -10.17
N ASN A 506 -4.87 -13.59 -10.93
CA ASN A 506 -3.60 -13.10 -11.43
C ASN A 506 -3.75 -12.71 -12.90
N TRP A 507 -3.40 -11.48 -13.24
CA TRP A 507 -3.51 -10.95 -14.58
C TRP A 507 -2.16 -10.97 -15.29
N THR A 508 -2.16 -11.40 -16.55
CA THR A 508 -1.01 -11.33 -17.45
C THR A 508 -1.46 -10.88 -18.84
N THR A 509 -0.60 -10.15 -19.54
CA THR A 509 -0.90 -9.70 -20.91
C THR A 509 0.14 -10.28 -21.86
N SER A 510 -0.32 -10.85 -22.97
CA SER A 510 0.53 -11.32 -24.04
C SER A 510 -0.05 -10.89 -25.39
N GLY A 511 0.59 -9.93 -26.05
CA GLY A 511 0.05 -9.28 -27.24
C GLY A 511 -1.32 -8.64 -26.96
N ASN A 512 -2.34 -9.00 -27.71
CA ASN A 512 -3.73 -8.54 -27.50
C ASN A 512 -4.58 -9.53 -26.66
N VAL A 513 -3.96 -10.40 -25.89
CA VAL A 513 -4.66 -11.33 -25.00
C VAL A 513 -4.41 -10.89 -23.55
N LEU A 514 -5.44 -10.45 -22.88
CA LEU A 514 -5.47 -10.30 -21.43
C LEU A 514 -5.88 -11.64 -20.83
N LYS A 515 -5.03 -12.21 -19.99
CA LYS A 515 -5.27 -13.51 -19.37
C LYS A 515 -5.44 -13.33 -17.87
N ALA A 516 -6.59 -13.74 -17.35
CA ALA A 516 -6.83 -13.89 -15.93
C ALA A 516 -6.63 -15.36 -15.54
N THR A 517 -5.76 -15.63 -14.58
CA THR A 517 -5.58 -16.97 -14.01
C THR A 517 -6.13 -16.97 -12.59
N ILE A 518 -7.14 -17.81 -12.36
CA ILE A 518 -7.81 -17.93 -11.06
C ILE A 518 -7.21 -19.11 -10.33
N THR A 519 -6.71 -18.87 -9.12
CA THR A 519 -6.14 -19.91 -8.25
C THR A 519 -6.84 -19.88 -6.89
N PRO A 520 -7.24 -21.03 -6.31
CA PRO A 520 -7.75 -21.07 -4.95
C PRO A 520 -6.74 -20.46 -3.98
N SER A 521 -7.22 -19.74 -2.95
CA SER A 521 -6.36 -19.38 -1.82
C SER A 521 -5.96 -20.69 -1.12
N LEU A 522 -4.67 -20.91 -0.97
CA LEU A 522 -4.19 -22.06 -0.19
C LEU A 522 -4.51 -21.78 1.28
N ASP A 523 -5.40 -22.59 1.87
CA ASP A 523 -5.67 -22.64 3.31
C ASP A 523 -4.42 -23.07 4.11
#